data_5c85ee5c7e32d6d6ebbed3b920433853
#
_entry.id   5c85ee5c7e32d6d6ebbed3b920433853
#
_cell.length_a   1.000
_cell.length_b   1.000
_cell.length_c   1.000
_cell.angle_alpha   90.00
_cell.angle_beta   90.00
_cell.angle_gamma   90.00
#
_symmetry.space_group_name_H-M   'P 1'
#
loop_
_entity.id
_entity.type
_entity.pdbx_description
1 polymer ?
#
loop_
_entity_poly.entity_id
_entity_poly.type
_entity_poly.pdbx_seq_one_letter_code
_entity_poly.pdbx_strand_id
1 'polypeptide(L)'
;MERGLAALETVADYQFGAGAGAALFDGTVEVRRTSSGRPQQVLVDGERVVSYGTDGHVTLGAAGGRRLQRALDPPAYRVVVGDDSEPFVREGRNAFAKFVREVDPAVRPGDEVLVEHYDGGLLAVGRAELSADGMSDFDTGMAVSVRDGVPADE
;
A
#
# COMPACT_ATOMS: atom_id res chain seq x y z
N MET A 1 -5.16 -21.94 12.45
CA MET A 1 -4.70 -20.66 12.93
C MET A 1 -3.35 -20.32 12.39
N GLU A 2 -2.30 -20.86 13.00
CA GLU A 2 -0.97 -20.58 12.54
C GLU A 2 -0.77 -20.94 11.09
N ARG A 3 -1.43 -22.00 10.68
CA ARG A 3 -1.34 -22.45 9.31
C ARG A 3 -1.86 -21.40 8.34
N GLY A 4 -2.99 -20.77 8.71
CA GLY A 4 -3.55 -19.70 7.91
C GLY A 4 -2.64 -18.50 7.87
N LEU A 5 -2.05 -18.12 9.02
CA LEU A 5 -1.15 -16.99 9.10
C LEU A 5 0.11 -17.21 8.27
N ALA A 6 0.69 -18.42 8.34
CA ALA A 6 1.88 -18.71 7.55
C ALA A 6 1.62 -18.59 6.05
N ALA A 7 0.46 -19.04 5.59
CA ALA A 7 0.08 -18.90 4.19
C ALA A 7 -0.08 -17.44 3.80
N LEU A 8 -0.67 -16.62 4.67
CA LEU A 8 -0.84 -15.20 4.43
C LEU A 8 0.49 -14.48 4.38
N GLU A 9 1.42 -14.84 5.27
CA GLU A 9 2.77 -14.26 5.23
C GLU A 9 3.48 -14.60 3.93
N THR A 10 3.30 -15.83 3.44
CA THR A 10 3.92 -16.26 2.19
C THR A 10 3.40 -15.42 1.02
N VAL A 11 2.08 -15.17 0.97
CA VAL A 11 1.50 -14.34 -0.08
C VAL A 11 2.08 -12.92 -0.03
N ALA A 12 2.18 -12.34 1.17
CA ALA A 12 2.72 -10.99 1.33
C ALA A 12 4.19 -10.93 0.92
N ASP A 13 4.98 -11.94 1.31
CA ASP A 13 6.39 -11.99 0.91
C ASP A 13 6.52 -12.08 -0.61
N TYR A 14 5.65 -12.84 -1.24
CA TYR A 14 5.68 -12.99 -2.70
C TYR A 14 5.34 -11.67 -3.39
N GLN A 15 4.36 -10.95 -2.86
CA GLN A 15 3.90 -9.71 -3.47
C GLN A 15 4.83 -8.53 -3.22
N PHE A 16 5.37 -8.40 -2.01
CA PHE A 16 6.13 -7.23 -1.58
C PHE A 16 7.60 -7.50 -1.29
N GLY A 17 8.03 -8.75 -1.27
CA GLY A 17 9.41 -9.10 -1.00
C GLY A 17 9.58 -9.81 0.33
N ALA A 18 10.71 -10.50 0.45
CA ALA A 18 11.00 -11.31 1.64
C ALA A 18 10.96 -10.44 2.90
N GLY A 19 10.28 -10.94 3.92
CA GLY A 19 10.15 -10.25 5.19
C GLY A 19 8.92 -9.36 5.29
N ALA A 20 8.22 -9.10 4.18
CA ALA A 20 7.05 -8.23 4.20
C ALA A 20 5.93 -8.82 5.06
N GLY A 21 5.71 -10.14 4.95
CA GLY A 21 4.67 -10.79 5.73
C GLY A 21 4.90 -10.67 7.22
N ALA A 22 6.13 -10.90 7.65
CA ALA A 22 6.47 -10.76 9.07
C ALA A 22 6.24 -9.34 9.57
N ALA A 23 6.60 -8.34 8.74
CA ALA A 23 6.41 -6.94 9.11
C ALA A 23 4.93 -6.57 9.17
N LEU A 24 4.14 -7.02 8.18
CA LEU A 24 2.72 -6.69 8.11
C LEU A 24 1.93 -7.29 9.27
N PHE A 25 2.27 -8.51 9.68
CA PHE A 25 1.46 -9.25 10.63
C PHE A 25 2.10 -9.36 12.02
N ASP A 26 2.98 -8.43 12.35
CA ASP A 26 3.63 -8.38 13.65
C ASP A 26 2.67 -7.81 14.70
N GLY A 27 2.25 -8.64 15.64
CA GLY A 27 1.33 -8.24 16.69
C GLY A 27 0.23 -9.26 16.89
N THR A 28 -0.88 -8.82 17.48
CA THR A 28 -2.04 -9.67 17.73
C THR A 28 -2.90 -9.70 16.46
N VAL A 29 -2.89 -10.85 15.80
CA VAL A 29 -3.49 -10.99 14.47
C VAL A 29 -4.91 -11.55 14.57
N GLU A 30 -5.84 -10.90 13.87
CA GLU A 30 -7.21 -11.40 13.70
C GLU A 30 -7.47 -11.52 12.21
N VAL A 31 -7.83 -12.72 11.75
CA VAL A 31 -8.17 -12.95 10.34
C VAL A 31 -9.69 -13.02 10.25
N ARG A 32 -10.28 -12.09 9.51
CA ARG A 32 -11.71 -12.09 9.23
C ARG A 32 -11.94 -12.85 7.94
N ARG A 33 -12.89 -13.78 7.98
CA ARG A 33 -13.12 -14.69 6.87
C ARG A 33 -14.51 -14.50 6.30
N THR A 34 -14.67 -14.89 5.03
CA THR A 34 -15.99 -14.94 4.40
C THR A 34 -16.78 -16.11 4.99
N SER A 35 -18.06 -16.18 4.65
CA SER A 35 -18.91 -17.29 5.10
C SER A 35 -18.40 -18.63 4.60
N SER A 36 -17.63 -18.66 3.51
CA SER A 36 -17.05 -19.90 2.98
C SER A 36 -15.69 -20.22 3.60
N GLY A 37 -15.22 -19.40 4.55
CA GLY A 37 -13.96 -19.63 5.24
C GLY A 37 -12.73 -19.02 4.60
N ARG A 38 -12.88 -18.31 3.48
CA ARG A 38 -11.76 -17.69 2.80
C ARG A 38 -11.34 -16.40 3.53
N PRO A 39 -10.03 -16.16 3.69
CA PRO A 39 -9.59 -14.91 4.31
C PRO A 39 -10.07 -13.69 3.53
N GLN A 40 -10.56 -12.69 4.22
CA GLN A 40 -11.08 -11.47 3.62
C GLN A 40 -10.29 -10.25 4.10
N GLN A 41 -10.04 -10.15 5.39
CA GLN A 41 -9.28 -9.04 5.98
C GLN A 41 -8.39 -9.57 7.07
N VAL A 42 -7.25 -8.91 7.27
CA VAL A 42 -6.36 -9.20 8.39
C VAL A 42 -6.20 -7.93 9.21
N LEU A 43 -6.54 -8.01 10.48
CA LEU A 43 -6.34 -6.92 11.44
C LEU A 43 -5.18 -7.30 12.35
N VAL A 44 -4.36 -6.32 12.69
CA VAL A 44 -3.29 -6.50 13.67
C VAL A 44 -3.44 -5.41 14.70
N ASP A 45 -3.51 -5.83 15.95
CA ASP A 45 -3.74 -4.92 17.08
C ASP A 45 -4.98 -4.04 16.87
N GLY A 46 -6.00 -4.62 16.24
CA GLY A 46 -7.28 -3.96 16.01
C GLY A 46 -7.37 -3.10 14.75
N GLU A 47 -6.28 -2.96 14.00
CA GLU A 47 -6.27 -2.14 12.79
C GLU A 47 -6.19 -3.01 11.55
N ARG A 48 -6.97 -2.64 10.52
CA ARG A 48 -6.94 -3.37 9.26
C ARG A 48 -5.61 -3.12 8.54
N VAL A 49 -4.86 -4.19 8.36
CA VAL A 49 -3.55 -4.12 7.72
C VAL A 49 -3.67 -4.42 6.23
N VAL A 50 -4.38 -5.48 5.88
CA VAL A 50 -4.58 -5.86 4.48
C VAL A 50 -5.98 -6.41 4.28
N SER A 51 -6.42 -6.38 3.01
CA SER A 51 -7.62 -7.10 2.57
C SER A 51 -7.21 -8.04 1.44
N TYR A 52 -7.93 -9.14 1.30
CA TYR A 52 -7.67 -10.13 0.24
C TYR A 52 -8.72 -10.01 -0.83
N GLY A 53 -8.25 -9.84 -2.07
CA GLY A 53 -9.12 -9.86 -3.22
C GLY A 53 -9.37 -11.27 -3.71
N THR A 54 -10.36 -11.40 -4.60
CA THR A 54 -10.69 -12.70 -5.19
C THR A 54 -9.60 -13.19 -6.14
N ASP A 55 -8.73 -12.29 -6.57
CA ASP A 55 -7.62 -12.62 -7.47
C ASP A 55 -6.38 -13.12 -6.73
N GLY A 56 -6.43 -13.22 -5.40
CA GLY A 56 -5.31 -13.72 -4.60
C GLY A 56 -4.29 -12.67 -4.22
N HIS A 57 -4.50 -11.41 -4.62
CA HIS A 57 -3.60 -10.32 -4.21
C HIS A 57 -4.13 -9.65 -2.96
N VAL A 58 -3.21 -9.09 -2.17
CA VAL A 58 -3.59 -8.31 -1.01
C VAL A 58 -3.59 -6.83 -1.37
N THR A 59 -4.52 -6.10 -0.75
CA THR A 59 -4.55 -4.64 -0.82
C THR A 59 -4.26 -4.09 0.56
N LEU A 60 -3.51 -2.98 0.59
CA LEU A 60 -3.05 -2.41 1.86
C LEU A 60 -4.10 -1.49 2.46
N GLY A 61 -4.25 -1.57 3.78
CA GLY A 61 -4.86 -0.49 4.54
C GLY A 61 -3.77 0.47 5.00
N ALA A 62 -4.15 1.60 5.59
CA ALA A 62 -3.19 2.59 6.07
C ALA A 62 -2.20 1.98 7.07
N ALA A 63 -2.69 1.14 7.99
CA ALA A 63 -1.81 0.49 8.97
C ALA A 63 -0.81 -0.44 8.28
N GLY A 64 -1.23 -1.13 7.23
CA GLY A 64 -0.33 -1.97 6.44
C GLY A 64 0.73 -1.14 5.74
N GLY A 65 0.33 0.01 5.20
CA GLY A 65 1.27 0.92 4.56
C GLY A 65 2.35 1.40 5.52
N ARG A 66 1.97 1.76 6.75
CA ARG A 66 2.94 2.18 7.75
C ARG A 66 3.93 1.08 8.07
N ARG A 67 3.47 -0.15 8.15
CA ARG A 67 4.34 -1.30 8.45
C ARG A 67 5.31 -1.56 7.31
N LEU A 68 4.84 -1.51 6.07
CA LEU A 68 5.72 -1.67 4.91
C LEU A 68 6.70 -0.52 4.78
N GLN A 69 6.27 0.71 5.07
CA GLN A 69 7.15 1.85 5.01
C GLN A 69 8.36 1.67 5.91
N ARG A 70 8.16 1.10 7.09
CA ARG A 70 9.25 0.85 8.03
C ARG A 70 10.10 -0.34 7.63
N ALA A 71 9.51 -1.33 6.95
CA ALA A 71 10.20 -2.58 6.65
C ALA A 71 10.97 -2.55 5.35
N LEU A 72 10.51 -1.76 4.36
CA LEU A 72 11.11 -1.74 3.03
C LEU A 72 11.83 -0.41 2.82
N ASP A 73 13.06 -0.51 2.34
CA ASP A 73 13.85 0.69 2.06
C ASP A 73 13.33 1.40 0.82
N PRO A 74 13.34 2.75 0.80
CA PRO A 74 13.01 3.46 -0.42
C PRO A 74 13.97 3.06 -1.54
N PRO A 75 13.54 3.07 -2.79
CA PRO A 75 12.24 3.55 -3.28
C PRO A 75 11.16 2.47 -3.38
N ALA A 76 11.35 1.29 -2.78
CA ALA A 76 10.46 0.15 -2.96
C ALA A 76 8.99 0.53 -2.76
N TYR A 77 8.19 0.39 -3.81
CA TYR A 77 6.74 0.66 -3.83
C TYR A 77 6.36 2.11 -3.53
N ARG A 78 7.31 3.06 -3.59
CA ARG A 78 7.03 4.46 -3.28
C ARG A 78 6.63 5.26 -4.51
N VAL A 79 5.61 6.09 -4.33
CA VAL A 79 5.26 7.17 -5.27
C VAL A 79 5.32 8.45 -4.46
N VAL A 80 6.21 9.36 -4.83
CA VAL A 80 6.51 10.56 -4.04
C VAL A 80 5.88 11.78 -4.68
N VAL A 81 5.15 12.55 -3.89
CA VAL A 81 4.50 13.79 -4.33
C VAL A 81 4.93 14.93 -3.41
N GLY A 82 4.42 16.11 -3.67
CA GLY A 82 4.81 17.30 -2.91
C GLY A 82 3.66 17.97 -2.21
N ASP A 83 3.91 19.22 -1.81
CA ASP A 83 2.95 20.00 -1.00
C ASP A 83 1.62 20.20 -1.69
N ASP A 84 1.62 20.32 -3.03
CA ASP A 84 0.39 20.55 -3.79
C ASP A 84 -0.59 19.39 -3.67
N SER A 85 -0.08 18.19 -3.49
CA SER A 85 -0.91 16.98 -3.43
C SER A 85 -1.24 16.56 -2.01
N GLU A 86 -0.39 16.93 -1.05
CA GLU A 86 -0.46 16.37 0.29
C GLU A 86 -1.84 16.42 0.92
N PRO A 87 -2.51 17.60 1.01
CA PRO A 87 -3.79 17.64 1.73
C PRO A 87 -4.87 16.82 1.05
N PHE A 88 -4.85 16.77 -0.28
CA PHE A 88 -5.87 16.02 -1.02
C PHE A 88 -5.66 14.52 -0.91
N VAL A 89 -4.42 14.08 -1.00
CA VAL A 89 -4.10 12.65 -0.91
C VAL A 89 -4.37 12.13 0.50
N ARG A 90 -4.05 12.92 1.52
CA ARG A 90 -4.38 12.54 2.90
C ARG A 90 -5.87 12.36 3.11
N GLU A 91 -6.70 13.10 2.37
CA GLU A 91 -8.16 12.99 2.45
C GLU A 91 -8.71 11.81 1.65
N GLY A 92 -7.86 11.08 0.95
CA GLY A 92 -8.28 9.94 0.16
C GLY A 92 -8.48 10.23 -1.32
N ARG A 93 -8.08 11.40 -1.78
CA ARG A 93 -8.19 11.74 -3.20
C ARG A 93 -7.01 11.17 -3.97
N ASN A 94 -7.24 10.94 -5.25
CA ASN A 94 -6.25 10.28 -6.10
C ASN A 94 -5.04 11.17 -6.40
N ALA A 95 -3.90 10.53 -6.63
CA ALA A 95 -2.68 11.22 -7.00
C ALA A 95 -2.55 11.24 -8.52
N PHE A 96 -2.25 12.41 -9.09
CA PHE A 96 -2.17 12.59 -10.53
C PHE A 96 -0.71 12.62 -11.00
N ALA A 97 -0.48 12.10 -12.21
CA ALA A 97 0.86 11.92 -12.76
C ALA A 97 1.67 13.21 -12.76
N LYS A 98 1.04 14.33 -13.09
CA LYS A 98 1.76 15.60 -13.18
C LYS A 98 2.35 16.06 -11.85
N PHE A 99 1.87 15.52 -10.72
CA PHE A 99 2.38 15.91 -9.42
C PHE A 99 3.37 14.89 -8.84
N VAL A 100 3.63 13.79 -9.54
CA VAL A 100 4.59 12.78 -9.07
C VAL A 100 6.00 13.32 -9.27
N ARG A 101 6.79 13.33 -8.20
CA ARG A 101 8.17 13.82 -8.22
C ARG A 101 9.17 12.69 -8.37
N GLU A 102 8.90 11.57 -7.74
CA GLU A 102 9.75 10.39 -7.84
C GLU A 102 8.86 9.16 -7.73
N VAL A 103 9.29 8.08 -8.34
CA VAL A 103 8.56 6.82 -8.28
C VAL A 103 9.55 5.67 -8.38
N ASP A 104 9.29 4.61 -7.63
CA ASP A 104 10.06 3.37 -7.74
C ASP A 104 10.00 2.90 -9.19
N PRO A 105 11.17 2.78 -9.87
CA PRO A 105 11.16 2.40 -11.29
C PRO A 105 10.58 1.03 -11.58
N ALA A 106 10.41 0.18 -10.57
CA ALA A 106 9.83 -1.14 -10.74
C ALA A 106 8.29 -1.15 -10.66
N VAL A 107 7.65 -0.03 -10.35
CA VAL A 107 6.19 0.03 -10.23
C VAL A 107 5.52 -0.21 -11.56
N ARG A 108 4.49 -1.06 -11.54
CA ARG A 108 3.67 -1.39 -12.71
C ARG A 108 2.21 -1.16 -12.39
N PRO A 109 1.37 -0.97 -13.43
CA PRO A 109 -0.07 -0.82 -13.17
C PRO A 109 -0.60 -2.01 -12.38
N GLY A 110 -1.44 -1.72 -11.40
CA GLY A 110 -2.00 -2.75 -10.53
C GLY A 110 -1.24 -2.99 -9.25
N ASP A 111 0.00 -2.50 -9.14
CA ASP A 111 0.77 -2.68 -7.91
C ASP A 111 0.19 -1.86 -6.78
N GLU A 112 0.23 -2.42 -5.57
CA GLU A 112 -0.05 -1.65 -4.36
C GLU A 112 1.14 -0.75 -4.08
N VAL A 113 0.89 0.52 -3.77
CA VAL A 113 1.96 1.50 -3.58
C VAL A 113 1.71 2.35 -2.35
N LEU A 114 2.80 2.91 -1.85
CA LEU A 114 2.80 3.86 -0.74
C LEU A 114 3.00 5.26 -1.33
N VAL A 115 2.05 6.16 -1.10
CA VAL A 115 2.19 7.54 -1.55
C VAL A 115 2.82 8.33 -0.41
N GLU A 116 3.98 8.93 -0.67
CA GLU A 116 4.74 9.66 0.34
C GLU A 116 4.93 11.11 -0.09
N HIS A 117 5.09 11.98 0.91
CA HIS A 117 5.60 13.31 0.70
C HIS A 117 7.12 13.23 0.56
N TYR A 118 7.73 14.18 -0.15
CA TYR A 118 9.19 14.13 -0.35
C TYR A 118 9.98 14.24 0.96
N ASP A 119 9.33 14.65 2.05
CA ASP A 119 9.99 14.65 3.37
C ASP A 119 9.95 13.28 4.04
N GLY A 120 9.33 12.29 3.42
CA GLY A 120 9.28 10.93 3.94
C GLY A 120 7.97 10.55 4.63
N GLY A 121 7.06 11.49 4.81
CA GLY A 121 5.80 11.20 5.47
C GLY A 121 4.86 10.37 4.60
N LEU A 122 4.23 9.37 5.19
CA LEU A 122 3.26 8.55 4.46
C LEU A 122 1.94 9.30 4.36
N LEU A 123 1.46 9.48 3.13
CA LEU A 123 0.21 10.20 2.86
C LEU A 123 -0.97 9.27 2.61
N ALA A 124 -0.73 8.14 1.97
CA ALA A 124 -1.83 7.24 1.58
C ALA A 124 -1.28 5.93 1.06
N VAL A 125 -2.17 4.96 0.94
CA VAL A 125 -1.92 3.72 0.23
C VAL A 125 -2.94 3.59 -0.88
N GLY A 126 -2.59 2.92 -1.96
CA GLY A 126 -3.49 2.73 -3.07
C GLY A 126 -2.89 1.86 -4.14
N ARG A 127 -3.51 1.91 -5.33
CA ARG A 127 -3.10 1.09 -6.46
C ARG A 127 -2.55 1.98 -7.57
N ALA A 128 -1.39 1.58 -8.11
CA ALA A 128 -0.81 2.28 -9.25
C ALA A 128 -1.69 2.06 -10.48
N GLU A 129 -2.03 3.16 -11.16
CA GLU A 129 -2.80 3.10 -12.41
C GLU A 129 -1.90 3.20 -13.62
N LEU A 130 -0.67 3.68 -13.43
CA LEU A 130 0.33 3.83 -14.48
C LEU A 130 1.61 3.13 -14.05
N SER A 131 2.43 2.73 -15.02
CA SER A 131 3.79 2.29 -14.75
C SER A 131 4.63 3.47 -14.25
N ALA A 132 5.82 3.17 -13.72
CA ALA A 132 6.74 4.23 -13.32
C ALA A 132 7.05 5.16 -14.50
N ASP A 133 7.30 4.60 -15.67
CA ASP A 133 7.56 5.39 -16.88
C ASP A 133 6.36 6.26 -17.23
N GLY A 134 5.15 5.70 -17.14
CA GLY A 134 3.93 6.46 -17.41
C GLY A 134 3.74 7.62 -16.46
N MET A 135 4.04 7.41 -15.18
CA MET A 135 3.94 8.47 -14.18
C MET A 135 4.91 9.61 -14.47
N SER A 136 6.11 9.27 -14.98
CA SER A 136 7.13 10.26 -15.27
C SER A 136 6.89 11.01 -16.60
N ASP A 137 6.30 10.30 -17.57
CA ASP A 137 6.20 10.82 -18.94
C ASP A 137 4.89 11.54 -19.23
N PHE A 138 3.81 11.21 -18.50
CA PHE A 138 2.50 11.75 -18.79
C PHE A 138 2.24 13.01 -17.96
N ASP A 139 1.72 14.05 -18.62
CA ASP A 139 1.30 15.27 -17.94
C ASP A 139 -0.13 15.15 -17.42
N THR A 140 -0.89 14.19 -17.89
CA THR A 140 -2.27 13.98 -17.49
C THR A 140 -2.45 12.54 -17.09
N GLY A 141 -3.52 12.29 -16.35
CA GLY A 141 -3.85 10.94 -15.94
C GLY A 141 -3.64 10.71 -14.45
N MET A 142 -4.28 9.67 -13.98
CA MET A 142 -4.23 9.29 -12.57
C MET A 142 -3.05 8.33 -12.37
N ALA A 143 -2.11 8.72 -11.52
CA ALA A 143 -0.98 7.86 -11.19
C ALA A 143 -1.37 6.80 -10.18
N VAL A 144 -2.08 7.19 -9.12
CA VAL A 144 -2.48 6.28 -8.04
C VAL A 144 -3.94 6.48 -7.70
N SER A 145 -4.68 5.39 -7.70
CA SER A 145 -6.04 5.36 -7.17
C SER A 145 -5.92 5.12 -5.66
N VAL A 146 -6.13 6.18 -4.88
CA VAL A 146 -5.93 6.13 -3.43
C VAL A 146 -7.07 5.37 -2.77
N ARG A 147 -6.71 4.46 -1.87
CA ARG A 147 -7.70 3.68 -1.12
C ARG A 147 -7.89 4.23 0.28
N ASP A 148 -6.81 4.46 0.99
CA ASP A 148 -6.84 4.99 2.35
C ASP A 148 -5.86 6.15 2.47
N GLY A 149 -6.36 7.31 2.92
CA GLY A 149 -5.49 8.42 3.27
C GLY A 149 -5.01 8.28 4.71
N VAL A 150 -3.87 8.90 5.00
CA VAL A 150 -3.26 8.90 6.33
C VAL A 150 -3.36 10.31 6.89
N PRO A 151 -4.02 10.49 8.04
CA PRO A 151 -4.14 11.83 8.64
C PRO A 151 -2.78 12.45 8.99
N ALA A 152 -2.70 13.77 8.93
CA ALA A 152 -1.44 14.48 9.11
C ALA A 152 -0.85 14.35 10.50
N ASP A 153 -1.69 14.23 11.50
CA ASP A 153 -1.26 14.22 12.90
C ASP A 153 -1.10 12.82 13.46
N GLU A 154 -0.91 11.84 12.61
CA GLU A 154 -0.67 10.46 13.02
C GLU A 154 0.77 10.18 13.38
#